data_77d8044933ffb0e03a2b305f803ed8ba
#
_entry.id   77d8044933ffb0e03a2b305f803ed8ba
#
_cell.length_a   1.000
_cell.length_b   1.000
_cell.length_c   1.000
_cell.angle_alpha   90.00
_cell.angle_beta   90.00
_cell.angle_gamma   90.00
#
_symmetry.space_group_name_H-M   'P 1'
#
loop_
_entity.id
_entity.type
_entity.pdbx_description
1 polymer ?
#
loop_
_entity_poly.entity_id
_entity_poly.type
_entity_poly.pdbx_seq_one_letter_code
_entity_poly.pdbx_strand_id
1 'polypeptide(L)'
;MTDRSLIANAMADVEAQYGDLNDEVYALLFETYPEYLDLFLLDYDGGVRRNMLRTSLEIITNYAEGGDVVNRLEGARLSHFTYEVSDEIFDQFFDIIEQVVATKLAAQWTREHRQAWQDMQAAFTATAS
;
A
#
# COMPACT_ATOMS: atom_id res chain seq x y z
N MET A 1 -18.89 -5.59 10.45
CA MET A 1 -17.58 -5.64 11.12
C MET A 1 -16.51 -6.08 10.13
N THR A 2 -15.41 -5.33 10.07
CA THR A 2 -14.33 -5.66 9.18
C THR A 2 -13.54 -6.86 9.71
N ASP A 3 -13.33 -7.84 8.85
CA ASP A 3 -12.49 -8.98 9.19
C ASP A 3 -11.04 -8.71 8.73
N ARG A 4 -10.25 -8.15 9.63
CA ARG A 4 -8.86 -7.80 9.34
C ARG A 4 -7.98 -9.02 9.07
N SER A 5 -8.41 -10.20 9.54
CA SER A 5 -7.64 -11.43 9.30
C SER A 5 -7.57 -11.79 7.82
N LEU A 6 -8.57 -11.40 7.03
CA LEU A 6 -8.54 -11.61 5.58
C LEU A 6 -7.35 -10.88 4.95
N ILE A 7 -7.05 -9.67 5.40
CA ILE A 7 -5.91 -8.91 4.90
C ILE A 7 -4.60 -9.57 5.33
N ALA A 8 -4.48 -9.93 6.61
CA ALA A 8 -3.28 -10.58 7.12
C ALA A 8 -2.97 -11.88 6.37
N ASN A 9 -3.99 -12.71 6.16
CA ASN A 9 -3.83 -13.98 5.46
C ASN A 9 -3.47 -13.77 3.99
N ALA A 10 -4.11 -12.80 3.33
CA ALA A 10 -3.84 -12.50 1.93
C ALA A 10 -2.39 -12.03 1.74
N MET A 11 -1.92 -11.15 2.61
CA MET A 11 -0.54 -10.64 2.52
C MET A 11 0.48 -11.76 2.74
N ALA A 12 0.21 -12.66 3.70
CA ALA A 12 1.07 -13.81 3.95
C ALA A 12 1.07 -14.78 2.74
N ASP A 13 -0.08 -15.01 2.14
CA ASP A 13 -0.21 -15.90 0.98
C ASP A 13 0.55 -15.34 -0.24
N VAL A 14 0.44 -14.05 -0.48
CA VAL A 14 1.15 -13.39 -1.59
C VAL A 14 2.66 -13.49 -1.39
N GLU A 15 3.13 -13.21 -0.19
CA GLU A 15 4.56 -13.30 0.13
C GLU A 15 5.08 -14.73 -0.05
N ALA A 16 4.32 -15.72 0.44
CA ALA A 16 4.71 -17.13 0.35
C ALA A 16 4.76 -17.62 -1.10
N GLN A 17 3.83 -17.16 -1.96
CA GLN A 17 3.70 -17.65 -3.34
C GLN A 17 4.55 -16.87 -4.32
N TYR A 18 4.73 -15.57 -4.13
CA TYR A 18 5.33 -14.68 -5.12
C TYR A 18 6.52 -13.89 -4.61
N GLY A 19 6.77 -13.88 -3.30
CA GLY A 19 7.88 -13.14 -2.70
C GLY A 19 7.71 -11.63 -2.78
N ASP A 20 8.76 -10.95 -3.23
CA ASP A 20 8.80 -9.49 -3.30
C ASP A 20 7.97 -8.95 -4.46
N LEU A 21 7.06 -8.03 -4.16
CA LEU A 21 6.18 -7.41 -5.16
C LEU A 21 6.69 -6.05 -5.65
N ASN A 22 7.92 -5.68 -5.29
CA ASN A 22 8.42 -4.32 -5.56
C ASN A 22 8.32 -3.95 -7.04
N ASP A 23 8.78 -4.82 -7.92
CA ASP A 23 8.80 -4.52 -9.35
C ASP A 23 7.39 -4.38 -9.94
N GLU A 24 6.48 -5.28 -9.55
CA GLU A 24 5.10 -5.25 -10.04
C GLU A 24 4.35 -4.02 -9.53
N VAL A 25 4.55 -3.64 -8.27
CA VAL A 25 3.87 -2.47 -7.69
C VAL A 25 4.30 -1.20 -8.41
N TYR A 26 5.60 -1.00 -8.60
CA TYR A 26 6.08 0.21 -9.26
C TYR A 26 5.82 0.21 -10.76
N ALA A 27 5.83 -0.94 -11.42
CA ALA A 27 5.45 -1.02 -12.82
C ALA A 27 4.00 -0.57 -13.01
N LEU A 28 3.08 -1.03 -12.16
CA LEU A 28 1.69 -0.62 -12.23
C LEU A 28 1.50 0.85 -11.86
N LEU A 29 2.21 1.32 -10.83
CA LEU A 29 2.14 2.72 -10.40
C LEU A 29 2.50 3.65 -11.57
N PHE A 30 3.61 3.39 -12.24
CA PHE A 30 4.09 4.25 -13.32
C PHE A 30 3.31 4.07 -14.62
N GLU A 31 2.70 2.91 -14.83
CA GLU A 31 1.78 2.70 -15.94
C GLU A 31 0.50 3.50 -15.74
N THR A 32 -0.01 3.51 -14.52
CA THR A 32 -1.25 4.21 -14.16
C THR A 32 -1.05 5.71 -14.05
N TYR A 33 0.08 6.12 -13.48
CA TYR A 33 0.41 7.53 -13.21
C TYR A 33 1.83 7.82 -13.69
N PRO A 34 2.05 7.94 -15.01
CA PRO A 34 3.41 8.16 -15.55
C PRO A 34 4.13 9.37 -14.96
N GLU A 35 3.38 10.41 -14.58
CA GLU A 35 3.92 11.62 -13.98
C GLU A 35 4.64 11.38 -12.65
N TYR A 36 4.31 10.27 -11.95
CA TYR A 36 4.96 9.98 -10.67
C TYR A 36 6.39 9.49 -10.80
N LEU A 37 6.84 9.15 -12.02
CA LEU A 37 8.24 8.85 -12.28
C LEU A 37 9.15 9.99 -11.80
N ASP A 38 8.71 11.23 -11.95
CA ASP A 38 9.48 12.40 -11.57
C ASP A 38 9.76 12.47 -10.07
N LEU A 39 8.89 11.86 -9.26
CA LEU A 39 9.08 11.82 -7.80
C LEU A 39 10.27 10.97 -7.39
N PHE A 40 10.75 10.10 -8.28
CA PHE A 40 11.81 9.14 -7.99
C PHE A 40 13.08 9.36 -8.83
N LEU A 41 13.23 10.55 -9.42
CA LEU A 41 14.38 10.85 -10.32
C LEU A 41 15.73 10.65 -9.64
N LEU A 42 15.83 10.90 -8.34
CA LEU A 42 17.07 10.78 -7.58
C LEU A 42 17.25 9.41 -6.92
N ASP A 43 16.30 8.52 -7.11
CA ASP A 43 16.35 7.17 -6.53
C ASP A 43 17.08 6.21 -7.50
N TYR A 44 18.38 6.42 -7.68
CA TYR A 44 19.17 5.73 -8.69
C TYR A 44 19.26 4.22 -8.48
N ASP A 45 19.30 3.78 -7.21
CA ASP A 45 19.45 2.36 -6.89
C ASP A 45 18.12 1.69 -6.49
N GLY A 46 17.01 2.44 -6.52
CA GLY A 46 15.70 1.93 -6.13
C GLY A 46 15.52 1.75 -4.62
N GLY A 47 16.46 2.25 -3.82
CA GLY A 47 16.39 2.09 -2.35
C GLY A 47 15.20 2.78 -1.72
N VAL A 48 14.86 3.99 -2.20
CA VAL A 48 13.69 4.74 -1.70
C VAL A 48 12.41 3.97 -2.00
N ARG A 49 12.27 3.48 -3.23
CA ARG A 49 11.08 2.72 -3.65
C ARG A 49 10.92 1.45 -2.81
N ARG A 50 12.01 0.69 -2.63
CA ARG A 50 11.96 -0.54 -1.81
C ARG A 50 11.58 -0.24 -0.36
N ASN A 51 12.13 0.83 0.21
CA ASN A 51 11.83 1.22 1.58
C ASN A 51 10.38 1.67 1.72
N MET A 52 9.85 2.43 0.76
CA MET A 52 8.46 2.87 0.76
C MET A 52 7.50 1.69 0.73
N LEU A 53 7.72 0.73 -0.15
CA LEU A 53 6.85 -0.45 -0.23
C LEU A 53 6.94 -1.27 1.04
N ARG A 54 8.15 -1.53 1.55
CA ARG A 54 8.33 -2.26 2.79
C ARG A 54 7.57 -1.61 3.94
N THR A 55 7.71 -0.30 4.09
CA THR A 55 7.01 0.45 5.14
C THR A 55 5.50 0.39 4.97
N SER A 56 5.02 0.52 3.73
CA SER A 56 3.58 0.41 3.45
C SER A 56 3.04 -0.97 3.81
N LEU A 57 3.77 -2.03 3.46
CA LEU A 57 3.36 -3.39 3.79
C LEU A 57 3.38 -3.64 5.30
N GLU A 58 4.34 -3.06 6.02
CA GLU A 58 4.37 -3.11 7.48
C GLU A 58 3.17 -2.44 8.11
N ILE A 59 2.75 -1.27 7.58
CA ILE A 59 1.56 -0.57 8.07
C ILE A 59 0.31 -1.41 7.82
N ILE A 60 0.18 -1.99 6.63
CA ILE A 60 -0.95 -2.86 6.30
C ILE A 60 -1.00 -4.06 7.24
N THR A 61 0.13 -4.74 7.44
CA THR A 61 0.21 -5.91 8.31
C THR A 61 -0.11 -5.54 9.75
N ASN A 62 0.43 -4.43 10.24
CA ASN A 62 0.18 -3.95 11.59
C ASN A 62 -1.31 -3.66 11.81
N TYR A 63 -1.95 -2.98 10.86
CA TYR A 63 -3.40 -2.78 10.90
C TYR A 63 -4.15 -4.12 10.91
N ALA A 64 -3.76 -5.04 10.04
CA ALA A 64 -4.42 -6.35 9.92
C ALA A 64 -4.32 -7.18 11.20
N GLU A 65 -3.26 -6.98 11.96
CA GLU A 65 -3.05 -7.65 13.26
C GLU A 65 -3.73 -6.91 14.43
N GLY A 66 -4.50 -5.86 14.14
CA GLY A 66 -5.24 -5.11 15.15
C GLY A 66 -4.49 -3.95 15.77
N GLY A 67 -3.32 -3.60 15.22
CA GLY A 67 -2.52 -2.49 15.72
C GLY A 67 -3.10 -1.13 15.38
N ASP A 68 -2.70 -0.11 16.14
CA ASP A 68 -3.05 1.29 15.86
C ASP A 68 -1.95 1.89 14.99
N VAL A 69 -2.30 2.29 13.78
CA VAL A 69 -1.35 2.85 12.81
C VAL A 69 -1.54 4.36 12.57
N VAL A 70 -2.39 5.02 13.33
CA VAL A 70 -2.75 6.43 13.11
C VAL A 70 -1.52 7.32 13.16
N ASN A 71 -0.74 7.26 14.22
CA ASN A 71 0.45 8.12 14.36
C ASN A 71 1.47 7.87 13.26
N ARG A 72 1.65 6.63 12.88
CA ARG A 72 2.59 6.26 11.83
C ARG A 72 2.17 6.81 10.48
N LEU A 73 0.86 6.75 10.17
CA LEU A 73 0.31 7.30 8.93
C LEU A 73 0.39 8.82 8.92
N GLU A 74 0.05 9.47 10.03
CA GLU A 74 0.14 10.94 10.12
C GLU A 74 1.58 11.41 9.89
N GLY A 75 2.57 10.74 10.50
CA GLY A 75 3.98 11.05 10.28
C GLY A 75 4.42 10.84 8.84
N ALA A 76 3.97 9.75 8.22
CA ALA A 76 4.29 9.46 6.83
C ALA A 76 3.69 10.50 5.88
N ARG A 77 2.43 10.92 6.13
CA ARG A 77 1.78 11.97 5.31
C ARG A 77 2.53 13.29 5.41
N LEU A 78 2.92 13.69 6.62
CA LEU A 78 3.66 14.93 6.83
C LEU A 78 4.99 14.89 6.09
N SER A 79 5.71 13.77 6.16
CA SER A 79 6.98 13.59 5.45
C SER A 79 6.79 13.69 3.93
N HIS A 80 5.75 13.08 3.39
CA HIS A 80 5.47 13.12 1.95
C HIS A 80 5.03 14.52 1.50
N PHE A 81 4.29 15.22 2.34
CA PHE A 81 3.84 16.57 2.02
C PHE A 81 5.01 17.53 1.78
N THR A 82 6.14 17.35 2.49
CA THR A 82 7.34 18.16 2.27
C THR A 82 7.94 17.96 0.88
N TYR A 83 7.63 16.85 0.22
CA TYR A 83 8.04 16.54 -1.16
C TYR A 83 6.91 16.78 -2.17
N GLU A 84 5.90 17.57 -1.77
CA GLU A 84 4.76 17.91 -2.63
C GLU A 84 3.88 16.69 -3.01
N VAL A 85 3.88 15.66 -2.16
CA VAL A 85 2.99 14.52 -2.32
C VAL A 85 1.75 14.76 -1.48
N SER A 86 0.62 15.01 -2.15
CA SER A 86 -0.67 15.26 -1.49
C SER A 86 -1.21 13.99 -0.84
N ASP A 87 -2.22 14.17 0.04
CA ASP A 87 -2.92 13.04 0.65
C ASP A 87 -3.54 12.13 -0.41
N GLU A 88 -4.06 12.70 -1.50
CA GLU A 88 -4.63 11.91 -2.58
C GLU A 88 -3.58 11.00 -3.23
N ILE A 89 -2.41 11.54 -3.55
CA ILE A 89 -1.32 10.75 -4.14
C ILE A 89 -0.86 9.68 -3.16
N PHE A 90 -0.72 10.05 -1.89
CA PHE A 90 -0.33 9.12 -0.83
C PHE A 90 -1.29 7.92 -0.77
N ASP A 91 -2.59 8.20 -0.78
CA ASP A 91 -3.61 7.14 -0.68
C ASP A 91 -3.65 6.26 -1.94
N GLN A 92 -3.36 6.81 -3.12
CA GLN A 92 -3.34 6.05 -4.37
C GLN A 92 -2.34 4.90 -4.35
N PHE A 93 -1.26 5.03 -3.59
CA PHE A 93 -0.27 3.97 -3.50
C PHE A 93 -0.88 2.68 -2.91
N PHE A 94 -1.76 2.80 -1.94
CA PHE A 94 -2.45 1.64 -1.37
C PHE A 94 -3.44 1.01 -2.36
N ASP A 95 -4.06 1.80 -3.24
CA ASP A 95 -4.88 1.27 -4.32
C ASP A 95 -4.06 0.42 -5.29
N ILE A 96 -2.86 0.88 -5.61
CA ILE A 96 -1.95 0.14 -6.50
C ILE A 96 -1.54 -1.18 -5.85
N ILE A 97 -1.22 -1.16 -4.56
CA ILE A 97 -0.87 -2.40 -3.83
C ILE A 97 -2.03 -3.39 -3.91
N GLU A 98 -3.26 -2.92 -3.67
CA GLU A 98 -4.44 -3.79 -3.75
C GLU A 98 -4.57 -4.44 -5.13
N GLN A 99 -4.42 -3.66 -6.18
CA GLN A 99 -4.54 -4.17 -7.54
C GLN A 99 -3.54 -5.29 -7.83
N VAL A 100 -2.30 -5.12 -7.38
CA VAL A 100 -1.27 -6.14 -7.55
C VAL A 100 -1.63 -7.40 -6.76
N VAL A 101 -2.00 -7.25 -5.49
CA VAL A 101 -2.38 -8.37 -4.62
C VAL A 101 -3.59 -9.11 -5.20
N ALA A 102 -4.62 -8.38 -5.63
CA ALA A 102 -5.83 -8.96 -6.20
C ALA A 102 -5.51 -9.74 -7.48
N THR A 103 -4.63 -9.20 -8.33
CA THR A 103 -4.22 -9.86 -9.56
C THR A 103 -3.47 -11.16 -9.26
N LYS A 104 -2.55 -11.13 -8.28
CA LYS A 104 -1.76 -12.31 -7.91
C LYS A 104 -2.62 -13.40 -7.30
N LEU A 105 -3.56 -13.06 -6.45
CA LEU A 105 -4.42 -14.03 -5.77
C LEU A 105 -5.59 -14.51 -6.64
N ALA A 106 -5.96 -13.71 -7.66
CA ALA A 106 -7.01 -14.05 -8.63
C ALA A 106 -8.31 -14.48 -7.91
N ALA A 107 -8.77 -15.72 -8.10
CA ALA A 107 -10.01 -16.22 -7.51
C ALA A 107 -9.98 -16.26 -5.97
N GLN A 108 -8.81 -16.24 -5.36
CA GLN A 108 -8.66 -16.21 -3.91
C GLN A 108 -8.92 -14.81 -3.33
N TRP A 109 -8.92 -13.78 -4.18
CA TRP A 109 -9.29 -12.43 -3.77
C TRP A 109 -10.80 -12.27 -3.95
N THR A 110 -11.52 -12.41 -2.83
CA THR A 110 -12.99 -12.44 -2.83
C THR A 110 -13.56 -11.04 -2.60
N ARG A 111 -14.89 -10.94 -2.68
CA ARG A 111 -15.61 -9.71 -2.35
C ARG A 111 -15.33 -9.29 -0.90
N GLU A 112 -15.25 -10.24 0.00
CA GLU A 112 -14.98 -9.99 1.42
C GLU A 112 -13.58 -9.41 1.62
N HIS A 113 -12.59 -9.90 0.87
CA HIS A 113 -11.23 -9.32 0.87
C HIS A 113 -11.26 -7.88 0.41
N ARG A 114 -11.97 -7.63 -0.69
CA ARG A 114 -12.07 -6.27 -1.24
C ARG A 114 -12.74 -5.33 -0.25
N GLN A 115 -13.80 -5.77 0.41
CA GLN A 115 -14.48 -4.97 1.41
C GLN A 115 -13.56 -4.66 2.60
N ALA A 116 -12.83 -5.67 3.08
CA ALA A 116 -11.89 -5.50 4.17
C ALA A 116 -10.80 -4.48 3.80
N TRP A 117 -10.30 -4.53 2.56
CA TRP A 117 -9.31 -3.57 2.08
C TRP A 117 -9.88 -2.15 1.99
N GLN A 118 -11.10 -2.01 1.48
CA GLN A 118 -11.77 -0.71 1.40
C GLN A 118 -11.98 -0.10 2.78
N ASP A 119 -12.36 -0.92 3.76
CA ASP A 119 -12.52 -0.47 5.14
C ASP A 119 -11.18 -0.02 5.73
N MET A 120 -10.11 -0.75 5.44
CA MET A 120 -8.75 -0.36 5.84
C MET A 120 -8.37 0.99 5.22
N GLN A 121 -8.58 1.15 3.92
CA GLN A 121 -8.22 2.40 3.25
C GLN A 121 -9.06 3.57 3.76
N ALA A 122 -10.33 3.35 4.10
CA ALA A 122 -11.15 4.38 4.72
C ALA A 122 -10.55 4.83 6.06
N ALA A 123 -10.07 3.87 6.86
CA ALA A 123 -9.39 4.19 8.11
C ALA A 123 -8.08 4.95 7.87
N PHE A 124 -7.32 4.58 6.84
CA PHE A 124 -6.08 5.27 6.48
C PHE A 124 -6.36 6.69 5.99
N THR A 125 -7.37 6.87 5.14
CA THR A 125 -7.75 8.18 4.61
C THR A 125 -8.23 9.11 5.73
N ALA A 126 -8.85 8.57 6.78
CA ALA A 126 -9.28 9.35 7.93
C ALA A 126 -8.11 10.01 8.68
N THR A 127 -6.86 9.59 8.43
CA THR A 127 -5.66 10.22 9.01
C THR A 127 -5.16 11.41 8.18
N ALA A 128 -5.78 11.69 7.03
CA ALA A 128 -5.42 12.83 6.18
C ALA A 128 -5.76 14.15 6.88
N SER A 129 -4.92 15.15 6.65
CA SER A 129 -5.09 16.49 7.24
C SER A 129 -6.03 17.38 6.44
#